data_b15b469400d2e23f509116d97b1c07e6
#
_entry.id   b15b469400d2e23f509116d97b1c07e6
#
_cell.length_a   1.000
_cell.length_b   1.000
_cell.length_c   1.000
_cell.angle_alpha   90.00
_cell.angle_beta   90.00
_cell.angle_gamma   90.00
#
_symmetry.space_group_name_H-M   'P 1'
#
loop_
_entity.id
_entity.type
_entity.pdbx_description
1 polymer ?
#
loop_
_entity_poly.entity_id
_entity_poly.type
_entity_poly.pdbx_seq_one_letter_code
_entity_poly.pdbx_strand_id
1 'polypeptide(L)'
;MPLLGVQNISHAFGSTKALVDAHLTIEAGEVVALMGANGAGKSTLVKILSGLYRPDAGTMIWQGKPFSPQSPADAASQGIVTVHQSTDVVGIPGLTVADVLLLNHFVDGRHPFFLSKKSVRRQAAAILAETGFDLPLNRDFETLSAADRQQVAIARALANKARLIILDEPTASLSFRESTRLYDLVRSLKARGIGVLYISHRTADLEALADRVEILRGGRNVGSFVRPVDFNAAIETMIGRSLNAARPDRRRDFEKTVLRLENTHLLPESAPFSLSVREGEVVAITGVLGAGKSRLLSTLFGLGAFSGGQALLDGKAYAPGSPAEAIASGVVMAAEDRHRSSFIHADWPGESIAATISLPHLKKWYPSGFLLSNREKEEGQKAIHRLSIKAQSADASIWSLSGGNQQKVVIGRWEAEPSRLLLLDEPFQGVDVGARQDIIAAIRHHSERATLIATSDPEEAYEVADRVLVMDGHTLLEQTNDAGTSHLHKEPA
;
A
#
# COMPACT_ATOMS: atom_id res chain seq x y z
N MET A 1 -22.32 -5.05 -26.76
CA MET A 1 -21.98 -3.59 -26.63
C MET A 1 -21.38 -3.42 -25.26
N PRO A 2 -20.24 -2.75 -25.14
CA PRO A 2 -19.64 -2.54 -23.84
C PRO A 2 -20.59 -1.82 -22.88
N LEU A 3 -20.50 -2.19 -21.59
CA LEU A 3 -21.21 -1.53 -20.52
C LEU A 3 -20.74 -0.07 -20.36
N LEU A 4 -19.41 0.12 -20.36
CA LEU A 4 -18.72 1.41 -20.36
C LEU A 4 -17.72 1.48 -21.51
N GLY A 5 -17.72 2.58 -22.25
CA GLY A 5 -16.69 2.93 -23.21
C GLY A 5 -16.13 4.32 -22.92
N VAL A 6 -14.83 4.44 -22.81
CA VAL A 6 -14.08 5.68 -22.61
C VAL A 6 -13.14 5.85 -23.80
N GLN A 7 -13.18 7.00 -24.47
CA GLN A 7 -12.40 7.23 -25.67
C GLN A 7 -11.70 8.60 -25.62
N ASN A 8 -10.37 8.57 -25.78
CA ASN A 8 -9.50 9.74 -25.92
C ASN A 8 -9.65 10.75 -24.76
N ILE A 9 -9.89 10.27 -23.54
CA ILE A 9 -10.05 11.15 -22.38
C ILE A 9 -8.73 11.80 -22.05
N SER A 10 -8.75 13.13 -22.00
CA SER A 10 -7.61 13.96 -21.58
C SER A 10 -8.03 14.89 -20.45
N HIS A 11 -7.12 15.10 -19.49
CA HIS A 11 -7.34 16.02 -18.36
C HIS A 11 -6.02 16.55 -17.81
N ALA A 12 -5.97 17.85 -17.50
CA ALA A 12 -4.77 18.49 -16.97
C ALA A 12 -5.08 19.34 -15.72
N PHE A 13 -4.12 19.38 -14.80
CA PHE A 13 -4.11 20.27 -13.64
C PHE A 13 -3.03 21.34 -13.85
N GLY A 14 -3.42 22.50 -14.30
CA GLY A 14 -2.47 23.55 -14.71
C GLY A 14 -1.56 23.05 -15.84
N SER A 15 -0.26 23.01 -15.62
CA SER A 15 0.73 22.49 -16.59
C SER A 15 0.87 20.98 -16.59
N THR A 16 0.33 20.27 -15.59
CA THR A 16 0.51 18.83 -15.44
C THR A 16 -0.60 18.08 -16.15
N LYS A 17 -0.25 17.36 -17.23
CA LYS A 17 -1.17 16.45 -17.93
C LYS A 17 -1.33 15.17 -17.14
N ALA A 18 -2.50 14.99 -16.52
CA ALA A 18 -2.81 13.80 -15.73
C ALA A 18 -3.33 12.64 -16.57
N LEU A 19 -4.08 12.93 -17.64
CA LEU A 19 -4.52 11.96 -18.65
C LEU A 19 -4.30 12.53 -20.05
N VAL A 20 -3.89 11.67 -20.97
CA VAL A 20 -3.63 12.03 -22.39
C VAL A 20 -4.14 10.91 -23.28
N ASP A 21 -5.24 11.14 -23.98
CA ASP A 21 -5.90 10.18 -24.88
C ASP A 21 -6.18 8.80 -24.22
N ALA A 22 -6.55 8.82 -22.94
CA ALA A 22 -6.83 7.60 -22.21
C ALA A 22 -8.11 6.91 -22.72
N HIS A 23 -8.08 5.58 -22.78
CA HIS A 23 -9.21 4.77 -23.21
C HIS A 23 -9.46 3.61 -22.23
N LEU A 24 -10.70 3.18 -22.13
CA LEU A 24 -11.11 2.03 -21.30
C LEU A 24 -12.44 1.49 -21.83
N THR A 25 -12.55 0.18 -21.88
CA THR A 25 -13.82 -0.49 -22.12
C THR A 25 -14.09 -1.46 -21.00
N ILE A 26 -15.35 -1.62 -20.60
CA ILE A 26 -15.76 -2.63 -19.61
C ILE A 26 -17.04 -3.27 -20.10
N GLU A 27 -17.06 -4.60 -20.15
CA GLU A 27 -18.25 -5.37 -20.48
C GLU A 27 -19.08 -5.70 -19.22
N ALA A 28 -20.35 -6.07 -19.41
CA ALA A 28 -21.16 -6.53 -18.31
C ALA A 28 -20.61 -7.85 -17.73
N GLY A 29 -20.40 -7.92 -16.41
CA GLY A 29 -19.81 -9.07 -15.75
C GLY A 29 -18.32 -9.28 -16.03
N GLU A 30 -17.62 -8.24 -16.47
CA GLU A 30 -16.16 -8.25 -16.63
C GLU A 30 -15.49 -7.58 -15.41
N VAL A 31 -14.39 -8.14 -14.96
CA VAL A 31 -13.48 -7.54 -14.01
C VAL A 31 -12.26 -7.00 -14.77
N VAL A 32 -12.23 -5.68 -14.97
CA VAL A 32 -11.09 -5.00 -15.57
C VAL A 32 -10.22 -4.44 -14.47
N ALA A 33 -8.96 -4.85 -14.43
CA ALA A 33 -7.97 -4.28 -13.54
C ALA A 33 -7.27 -3.07 -14.20
N LEU A 34 -7.09 -2.00 -13.44
CA LEU A 34 -6.33 -0.84 -13.88
C LEU A 34 -5.02 -0.76 -13.08
N MET A 35 -3.92 -1.09 -13.74
CA MET A 35 -2.57 -1.00 -13.20
C MET A 35 -1.88 0.31 -13.62
N GLY A 36 -0.90 0.73 -12.85
CA GLY A 36 -0.04 1.87 -13.15
C GLY A 36 0.64 2.39 -11.90
N ALA A 37 1.83 2.97 -12.06
CA ALA A 37 2.56 3.60 -10.97
C ALA A 37 1.78 4.76 -10.33
N ASN A 38 2.23 5.21 -9.15
CA ASN A 38 1.69 6.40 -8.51
C ASN A 38 1.88 7.61 -9.44
N GLY A 39 0.82 8.40 -9.63
CA GLY A 39 0.83 9.52 -10.60
C GLY A 39 0.54 9.12 -12.06
N ALA A 40 0.30 7.84 -12.37
CA ALA A 40 -0.02 7.39 -13.73
C ALA A 40 -1.37 7.90 -14.28
N GLY A 41 -2.23 8.49 -13.43
CA GLY A 41 -3.54 9.03 -13.84
C GLY A 41 -4.74 8.18 -13.41
N LYS A 42 -4.54 7.03 -12.74
CA LYS A 42 -5.62 6.12 -12.30
C LYS A 42 -6.73 6.82 -11.51
N SER A 43 -6.36 7.50 -10.42
CA SER A 43 -7.32 8.23 -9.58
C SER A 43 -7.99 9.39 -10.32
N THR A 44 -7.33 10.01 -11.31
CA THR A 44 -7.95 11.04 -12.17
C THR A 44 -9.02 10.43 -13.06
N LEU A 45 -8.74 9.27 -13.67
CA LEU A 45 -9.73 8.54 -14.48
C LEU A 45 -10.95 8.15 -13.63
N VAL A 46 -10.72 7.60 -12.40
CA VAL A 46 -11.83 7.29 -11.47
C VAL A 46 -12.66 8.49 -11.13
N LYS A 47 -12.04 9.65 -10.84
CA LYS A 47 -12.74 10.89 -10.52
C LYS A 47 -13.54 11.43 -11.70
N ILE A 48 -13.10 11.20 -12.94
CA ILE A 48 -13.87 11.53 -14.15
C ILE A 48 -15.06 10.58 -14.30
N LEU A 49 -14.84 9.26 -14.13
CA LEU A 49 -15.92 8.26 -14.21
C LEU A 49 -16.99 8.47 -13.13
N SER A 50 -16.58 8.91 -11.95
CA SER A 50 -17.48 9.23 -10.85
C SER A 50 -18.15 10.60 -10.96
N GLY A 51 -17.83 11.42 -11.97
CA GLY A 51 -18.41 12.75 -12.14
C GLY A 51 -17.88 13.82 -11.19
N LEU A 52 -16.75 13.53 -10.49
CA LEU A 52 -16.08 14.53 -9.65
C LEU A 52 -15.26 15.51 -10.49
N TYR A 53 -14.68 15.03 -11.60
CA TYR A 53 -13.98 15.87 -12.57
C TYR A 53 -14.63 15.75 -13.95
N ARG A 54 -14.57 16.84 -14.73
CA ARG A 54 -14.91 16.82 -16.14
C ARG A 54 -13.65 16.67 -16.97
N PRO A 55 -13.64 15.78 -17.97
CA PRO A 55 -12.50 15.69 -18.88
C PRO A 55 -12.40 16.97 -19.73
N ASP A 56 -11.18 17.35 -20.10
CA ASP A 56 -10.93 18.48 -21.00
C ASP A 56 -11.23 18.10 -22.46
N ALA A 57 -11.06 16.81 -22.81
CA ALA A 57 -11.37 16.25 -24.12
C ALA A 57 -11.72 14.77 -24.02
N GLY A 58 -12.33 14.25 -25.08
CA GLY A 58 -12.74 12.85 -25.20
C GLY A 58 -14.24 12.64 -24.92
N THR A 59 -14.67 11.38 -24.99
CA THR A 59 -16.08 11.00 -24.82
C THR A 59 -16.20 9.76 -23.96
N MET A 60 -17.30 9.68 -23.21
CA MET A 60 -17.70 8.48 -22.47
C MET A 60 -19.06 8.00 -22.96
N ILE A 61 -19.23 6.70 -23.06
CA ILE A 61 -20.47 6.03 -23.45
C ILE A 61 -20.85 5.03 -22.37
N TRP A 62 -22.04 5.13 -21.84
CA TRP A 62 -22.61 4.24 -20.84
C TRP A 62 -23.84 3.53 -21.40
N GLN A 63 -23.81 2.21 -21.48
CA GLN A 63 -24.90 1.40 -22.04
C GLN A 63 -25.39 1.92 -23.42
N GLY A 64 -24.43 2.30 -24.28
CA GLY A 64 -24.71 2.80 -25.63
C GLY A 64 -25.18 4.28 -25.71
N LYS A 65 -25.25 5.00 -24.60
CA LYS A 65 -25.65 6.42 -24.54
C LYS A 65 -24.48 7.30 -24.13
N PRO A 66 -24.41 8.57 -24.61
CA PRO A 66 -23.44 9.52 -24.10
C PRO A 66 -23.51 9.65 -22.58
N PHE A 67 -22.34 9.66 -21.92
CA PHE A 67 -22.21 9.71 -20.47
C PHE A 67 -21.35 10.89 -20.07
N SER A 68 -21.91 11.81 -19.29
CA SER A 68 -21.20 13.00 -18.80
C SER A 68 -21.76 13.38 -17.43
N PRO A 69 -21.38 12.61 -16.37
CA PRO A 69 -21.94 12.85 -15.05
C PRO A 69 -21.47 14.19 -14.49
N GLN A 70 -22.40 14.87 -13.80
CA GLN A 70 -22.16 16.21 -13.24
C GLN A 70 -21.74 16.16 -11.78
N SER A 71 -21.89 14.99 -11.13
CA SER A 71 -21.54 14.75 -9.74
C SER A 71 -21.47 13.24 -9.44
N PRO A 72 -20.88 12.83 -8.33
CA PRO A 72 -20.89 11.42 -7.90
C PRO A 72 -22.30 10.86 -7.66
N ALA A 73 -23.24 11.70 -7.23
CA ALA A 73 -24.64 11.30 -7.07
C ALA A 73 -25.30 11.04 -8.43
N ASP A 74 -25.00 11.84 -9.44
CA ASP A 74 -25.46 11.65 -10.82
C ASP A 74 -24.90 10.35 -11.42
N ALA A 75 -23.59 10.10 -11.31
CA ALA A 75 -22.97 8.85 -11.74
C ALA A 75 -23.62 7.63 -11.05
N ALA A 76 -23.83 7.71 -9.74
CA ALA A 76 -24.45 6.65 -8.95
C ALA A 76 -25.92 6.40 -9.37
N SER A 77 -26.68 7.45 -9.66
CA SER A 77 -28.07 7.33 -10.16
C SER A 77 -28.15 6.62 -11.51
N GLN A 78 -27.11 6.73 -12.33
CA GLN A 78 -26.97 6.07 -13.62
C GLN A 78 -26.38 4.64 -13.48
N GLY A 79 -25.98 4.23 -12.27
CA GLY A 79 -25.52 2.88 -11.96
C GLY A 79 -23.99 2.70 -11.94
N ILE A 80 -23.21 3.78 -11.88
CA ILE A 80 -21.74 3.74 -11.68
C ILE A 80 -21.45 4.20 -10.26
N VAL A 81 -20.90 3.31 -9.42
CA VAL A 81 -20.62 3.60 -8.01
C VAL A 81 -19.15 3.35 -7.71
N THR A 82 -18.50 4.31 -7.06
CA THR A 82 -17.11 4.20 -6.62
C THR A 82 -17.05 3.92 -5.13
N VAL A 83 -16.25 2.92 -4.77
CA VAL A 83 -15.87 2.60 -3.40
C VAL A 83 -14.39 2.97 -3.24
N HIS A 84 -14.13 4.02 -2.48
CA HIS A 84 -12.79 4.55 -2.27
C HIS A 84 -12.01 3.76 -1.22
N GLN A 85 -10.68 3.86 -1.27
CA GLN A 85 -9.72 3.25 -0.34
C GLN A 85 -10.01 3.65 1.12
N SER A 86 -10.30 4.93 1.40
CA SER A 86 -10.68 5.39 2.73
C SER A 86 -12.18 5.19 2.95
N THR A 87 -12.54 4.14 3.68
CA THR A 87 -13.91 3.91 4.14
C THR A 87 -14.32 4.83 5.30
N ASP A 88 -13.39 5.59 5.86
CA ASP A 88 -13.66 6.53 6.96
C ASP A 88 -14.59 7.68 6.52
N VAL A 89 -14.59 8.00 5.22
CA VAL A 89 -15.49 9.01 4.63
C VAL A 89 -16.91 8.49 4.41
N VAL A 90 -17.13 7.19 4.54
CA VAL A 90 -18.43 6.54 4.21
C VAL A 90 -19.45 6.67 5.34
N GLY A 91 -19.00 6.87 6.57
CA GLY A 91 -19.84 6.95 7.77
C GLY A 91 -19.85 8.35 8.39
N ILE A 92 -21.00 8.74 8.92
CA ILE A 92 -21.13 9.89 9.82
C ILE A 92 -21.01 9.36 11.25
N PRO A 93 -20.22 9.97 12.13
CA PRO A 93 -20.10 9.56 13.53
C PRO A 93 -21.46 9.37 14.20
N GLY A 94 -21.60 8.27 14.95
CA GLY A 94 -22.84 7.95 15.68
C GLY A 94 -23.95 7.30 14.83
N LEU A 95 -23.70 6.97 13.56
CA LEU A 95 -24.65 6.20 12.75
C LEU A 95 -24.38 4.69 12.89
N THR A 96 -25.47 3.92 12.95
CA THR A 96 -25.40 2.46 12.91
C THR A 96 -25.17 1.95 11.48
N VAL A 97 -24.74 0.69 11.35
CA VAL A 97 -24.63 0.02 10.04
C VAL A 97 -25.92 0.12 9.23
N ALA A 98 -27.09 -0.03 9.88
CA ALA A 98 -28.38 0.10 9.23
C ALA A 98 -28.63 1.51 8.68
N ASP A 99 -28.22 2.54 9.41
CA ASP A 99 -28.38 3.93 8.98
C ASP A 99 -27.47 4.24 7.78
N VAL A 100 -26.22 3.76 7.81
CA VAL A 100 -25.27 3.96 6.72
C VAL A 100 -25.70 3.25 5.44
N LEU A 101 -26.25 2.04 5.54
CA LEU A 101 -26.79 1.30 4.38
C LEU A 101 -27.93 2.06 3.69
N LEU A 102 -28.76 2.79 4.43
CA LEU A 102 -29.90 3.53 3.92
C LEU A 102 -29.63 5.02 3.72
N LEU A 103 -28.41 5.49 3.90
CA LEU A 103 -28.08 6.92 3.89
C LEU A 103 -28.57 7.63 2.62
N ASN A 104 -28.39 7.02 1.44
CA ASN A 104 -28.85 7.59 0.19
C ASN A 104 -30.40 7.69 0.12
N HIS A 105 -31.11 6.72 0.69
CA HIS A 105 -32.55 6.76 0.79
C HIS A 105 -33.03 7.93 1.65
N PHE A 106 -32.25 8.31 2.67
CA PHE A 106 -32.56 9.46 3.53
C PHE A 106 -32.35 10.79 2.80
N VAL A 107 -31.32 10.90 1.99
CA VAL A 107 -31.01 12.13 1.23
C VAL A 107 -31.98 12.37 0.10
N ASP A 108 -32.42 11.30 -0.59
CA ASP A 108 -33.32 11.40 -1.77
C ASP A 108 -34.78 11.72 -1.42
N GLY A 109 -35.11 11.92 -0.15
CA GLY A 109 -36.48 12.27 0.28
C GLY A 109 -37.54 11.20 0.02
N ARG A 110 -37.14 9.96 -0.25
CA ARG A 110 -38.05 8.83 -0.59
C ARG A 110 -38.59 8.10 0.65
N HIS A 111 -38.66 8.77 1.80
CA HIS A 111 -39.14 8.16 3.03
C HIS A 111 -40.40 8.80 3.55
N PRO A 112 -41.21 8.05 4.32
CA PRO A 112 -42.30 8.63 5.08
C PRO A 112 -41.76 9.62 6.11
N PHE A 113 -42.54 10.65 6.42
CA PHE A 113 -42.20 11.69 7.36
C PHE A 113 -41.74 11.16 8.77
N PHE A 114 -42.19 9.96 9.13
CA PHE A 114 -41.77 9.24 10.33
C PHE A 114 -41.03 7.95 9.98
N LEU A 115 -39.74 7.90 10.26
CA LEU A 115 -38.89 6.72 10.17
C LEU A 115 -38.81 6.02 11.53
N SER A 116 -39.37 4.83 11.65
CA SER A 116 -39.16 4.02 12.84
C SER A 116 -37.83 3.24 12.73
N LYS A 117 -37.08 3.13 13.83
CA LYS A 117 -35.86 2.30 13.88
C LYS A 117 -36.12 0.85 13.38
N LYS A 118 -37.32 0.31 13.63
CA LYS A 118 -37.73 -1.02 13.16
C LYS A 118 -37.84 -1.09 11.64
N SER A 119 -38.34 -0.02 10.99
CA SER A 119 -38.43 0.05 9.52
C SER A 119 -37.05 0.14 8.87
N VAL A 120 -36.17 0.99 9.42
CA VAL A 120 -34.78 1.14 8.97
C VAL A 120 -34.06 -0.21 9.02
N ARG A 121 -34.11 -0.90 10.16
CA ARG A 121 -33.49 -2.23 10.32
C ARG A 121 -34.04 -3.27 9.33
N ARG A 122 -35.36 -3.29 9.12
CA ARG A 122 -35.97 -4.23 8.18
C ARG A 122 -35.50 -4.00 6.74
N GLN A 123 -35.38 -2.74 6.30
CA GLN A 123 -34.90 -2.39 4.98
C GLN A 123 -33.40 -2.72 4.85
N ALA A 124 -32.59 -2.38 5.85
CA ALA A 124 -31.17 -2.71 5.89
C ALA A 124 -30.93 -4.23 5.87
N ALA A 125 -31.75 -5.00 6.62
CA ALA A 125 -31.68 -6.46 6.60
C ALA A 125 -32.00 -7.05 5.21
N ALA A 126 -32.96 -6.46 4.48
CA ALA A 126 -33.25 -6.87 3.12
C ALA A 126 -32.06 -6.64 2.17
N ILE A 127 -31.36 -5.49 2.28
CA ILE A 127 -30.15 -5.21 1.53
C ILE A 127 -29.06 -6.26 1.84
N LEU A 128 -28.83 -6.57 3.12
CA LEU A 128 -27.85 -7.58 3.50
C LEU A 128 -28.20 -8.97 2.98
N ALA A 129 -29.48 -9.35 3.04
CA ALA A 129 -29.94 -10.62 2.50
C ALA A 129 -29.72 -10.74 0.98
N GLU A 130 -29.89 -9.67 0.22
CA GLU A 130 -29.60 -9.63 -1.21
C GLU A 130 -28.10 -9.72 -1.53
N THR A 131 -27.24 -9.17 -0.65
CA THR A 131 -25.79 -9.16 -0.85
C THR A 131 -25.09 -10.40 -0.30
N GLY A 132 -25.75 -11.14 0.59
CA GLY A 132 -25.18 -12.30 1.28
C GLY A 132 -24.19 -11.91 2.40
N PHE A 133 -24.21 -10.66 2.85
CA PHE A 133 -23.35 -10.20 3.96
C PHE A 133 -24.03 -10.43 5.31
N ASP A 134 -23.19 -10.84 6.28
CA ASP A 134 -23.61 -10.94 7.69
C ASP A 134 -22.91 -9.80 8.48
N LEU A 135 -23.63 -8.69 8.61
CA LEU A 135 -23.14 -7.50 9.28
C LEU A 135 -24.08 -7.09 10.45
N PRO A 136 -23.50 -6.65 11.58
CA PRO A 136 -24.28 -6.29 12.78
C PRO A 136 -24.99 -4.96 12.60
N LEU A 137 -26.23 -4.96 12.13
CA LEU A 137 -27.04 -3.78 11.79
C LEU A 137 -27.14 -2.70 12.87
N ASN A 138 -27.06 -3.10 14.15
CA ASN A 138 -27.22 -2.19 15.30
C ASN A 138 -25.88 -1.63 15.81
N ARG A 139 -24.76 -2.11 15.28
CA ARG A 139 -23.43 -1.70 15.70
C ARG A 139 -23.11 -0.33 15.11
N ASP A 140 -22.42 0.48 15.87
CA ASP A 140 -21.86 1.75 15.38
C ASP A 140 -20.88 1.48 14.25
N PHE A 141 -21.04 2.19 13.12
CA PHE A 141 -20.24 2.00 11.92
C PHE A 141 -18.75 2.22 12.19
N GLU A 142 -18.40 3.18 13.05
CA GLU A 142 -16.99 3.49 13.38
C GLU A 142 -16.28 2.36 14.13
N THR A 143 -17.05 1.50 14.82
CA THR A 143 -16.49 0.36 15.57
C THR A 143 -16.26 -0.89 14.73
N LEU A 144 -16.62 -0.85 13.45
CA LEU A 144 -16.41 -1.96 12.52
C LEU A 144 -14.92 -2.10 12.13
N SER A 145 -14.53 -3.32 11.78
CA SER A 145 -13.27 -3.55 11.09
C SER A 145 -13.24 -2.85 9.72
N ALA A 146 -12.04 -2.60 9.18
CA ALA A 146 -11.89 -2.03 7.83
C ALA A 146 -12.61 -2.90 6.78
N ALA A 147 -12.54 -4.22 6.91
CA ALA A 147 -13.22 -5.17 6.03
C ALA A 147 -14.74 -5.05 6.11
N ASP A 148 -15.31 -4.98 7.32
CA ASP A 148 -16.75 -4.85 7.48
C ASP A 148 -17.24 -3.51 6.93
N ARG A 149 -16.50 -2.41 7.15
CA ARG A 149 -16.79 -1.10 6.55
C ARG A 149 -16.80 -1.15 5.02
N GLN A 150 -15.85 -1.89 4.44
CA GLN A 150 -15.79 -2.12 3.00
C GLN A 150 -17.05 -2.87 2.50
N GLN A 151 -17.46 -3.93 3.22
CA GLN A 151 -18.68 -4.68 2.90
C GLN A 151 -19.92 -3.80 2.96
N VAL A 152 -20.03 -2.90 3.96
CA VAL A 152 -21.12 -1.93 4.04
C VAL A 152 -21.13 -1.00 2.83
N ALA A 153 -19.97 -0.50 2.41
CA ALA A 153 -19.87 0.38 1.24
C ALA A 153 -20.32 -0.32 -0.05
N ILE A 154 -19.93 -1.56 -0.23
CA ILE A 154 -20.31 -2.37 -1.39
C ILE A 154 -21.82 -2.76 -1.33
N ALA A 155 -22.33 -3.15 -0.16
CA ALA A 155 -23.76 -3.43 0.03
C ALA A 155 -24.61 -2.20 -0.32
N ARG A 156 -24.16 -0.99 0.08
CA ARG A 156 -24.81 0.27 -0.28
C ARG A 156 -24.77 0.55 -1.78
N ALA A 157 -23.66 0.24 -2.46
CA ALA A 157 -23.55 0.36 -3.90
C ALA A 157 -24.57 -0.55 -4.60
N LEU A 158 -24.71 -1.79 -4.16
CA LEU A 158 -25.66 -2.76 -4.69
C LEU A 158 -27.12 -2.35 -4.45
N ALA A 159 -27.43 -1.83 -3.27
CA ALA A 159 -28.75 -1.28 -2.95
C ALA A 159 -29.16 -0.15 -3.90
N ASN A 160 -28.20 0.60 -4.43
CA ASN A 160 -28.42 1.63 -5.44
C ASN A 160 -28.44 1.11 -6.89
N LYS A 161 -28.60 -0.22 -7.07
CA LYS A 161 -28.67 -0.87 -8.39
C LYS A 161 -27.46 -0.61 -9.27
N ALA A 162 -26.27 -0.60 -8.69
CA ALA A 162 -25.02 -0.44 -9.41
C ALA A 162 -24.89 -1.52 -10.51
N ARG A 163 -24.47 -1.08 -11.69
CA ARG A 163 -24.13 -1.95 -12.84
C ARG A 163 -22.63 -1.97 -13.09
N LEU A 164 -21.92 -0.94 -12.63
CA LEU A 164 -20.47 -0.86 -12.59
C LEU A 164 -20.05 -0.41 -11.19
N ILE A 165 -19.16 -1.17 -10.58
CA ILE A 165 -18.54 -0.84 -9.30
C ILE A 165 -17.06 -0.58 -9.54
N ILE A 166 -16.59 0.59 -9.11
CA ILE A 166 -15.18 0.96 -9.13
C ILE A 166 -14.63 0.74 -7.73
N LEU A 167 -13.66 -0.14 -7.59
CA LEU A 167 -12.97 -0.46 -6.35
C LEU A 167 -11.54 0.11 -6.41
N ASP A 168 -11.29 1.16 -5.63
CA ASP A 168 -10.00 1.84 -5.60
C ASP A 168 -9.18 1.37 -4.40
N GLU A 169 -8.18 0.53 -4.66
CA GLU A 169 -7.28 -0.12 -3.69
C GLU A 169 -8.01 -0.79 -2.51
N PRO A 170 -9.00 -1.64 -2.77
CA PRO A 170 -9.90 -2.12 -1.73
C PRO A 170 -9.25 -3.08 -0.72
N THR A 171 -8.06 -3.61 -1.00
CA THR A 171 -7.34 -4.57 -0.14
C THR A 171 -6.19 -3.94 0.64
N ALA A 172 -5.92 -2.64 0.49
CA ALA A 172 -4.76 -1.98 1.08
C ALA A 172 -4.68 -2.10 2.63
N SER A 173 -5.82 -2.20 3.30
CA SER A 173 -5.93 -2.31 4.77
C SER A 173 -6.52 -3.64 5.24
N LEU A 174 -6.65 -4.63 4.35
CA LEU A 174 -7.28 -5.91 4.66
C LEU A 174 -6.26 -7.01 4.94
N SER A 175 -6.56 -7.87 5.92
CA SER A 175 -5.85 -9.13 6.14
C SER A 175 -6.09 -10.11 4.99
N PHE A 176 -5.25 -11.15 4.89
CA PHE A 176 -5.41 -12.19 3.87
C PHE A 176 -6.81 -12.82 3.85
N ARG A 177 -7.38 -13.16 5.03
CA ARG A 177 -8.74 -13.73 5.12
C ARG A 177 -9.81 -12.75 4.65
N GLU A 178 -9.64 -11.48 4.94
CA GLU A 178 -10.56 -10.42 4.52
C GLU A 178 -10.47 -10.18 3.01
N SER A 179 -9.27 -10.19 2.45
CA SER A 179 -9.06 -10.11 1.00
C SER A 179 -9.72 -11.27 0.28
N THR A 180 -9.62 -12.51 0.79
CA THR A 180 -10.29 -13.67 0.21
C THR A 180 -11.82 -13.51 0.18
N ARG A 181 -12.43 -12.98 1.24
CA ARG A 181 -13.87 -12.69 1.27
C ARG A 181 -14.26 -11.63 0.23
N LEU A 182 -13.41 -10.60 0.06
CA LEU A 182 -13.62 -9.59 -0.97
C LEU A 182 -13.52 -10.19 -2.38
N TYR A 183 -12.61 -11.14 -2.61
CA TYR A 183 -12.49 -11.81 -3.90
C TYR A 183 -13.78 -12.62 -4.21
N ASP A 184 -14.31 -13.35 -3.23
CA ASP A 184 -15.54 -14.10 -3.41
C ASP A 184 -16.73 -13.18 -3.70
N LEU A 185 -16.76 -12.02 -3.05
CA LEU A 185 -17.73 -10.99 -3.36
C LEU A 185 -17.59 -10.47 -4.79
N VAL A 186 -16.39 -10.09 -5.23
CA VAL A 186 -16.18 -9.61 -6.61
C VAL A 186 -16.58 -10.67 -7.63
N ARG A 187 -16.28 -11.95 -7.38
CA ARG A 187 -16.75 -13.06 -8.22
C ARG A 187 -18.28 -13.16 -8.26
N SER A 188 -18.95 -12.95 -7.13
CA SER A 188 -20.41 -12.94 -7.09
C SER A 188 -21.01 -11.76 -7.87
N LEU A 189 -20.39 -10.57 -7.81
CA LEU A 189 -20.80 -9.40 -8.61
C LEU A 189 -20.68 -9.69 -10.10
N LYS A 190 -19.54 -10.24 -10.52
CA LYS A 190 -19.31 -10.68 -11.90
C LYS A 190 -20.38 -11.69 -12.37
N ALA A 191 -20.68 -12.70 -11.57
CA ALA A 191 -21.71 -13.72 -11.90
C ALA A 191 -23.12 -13.10 -12.04
N ARG A 192 -23.38 -11.96 -11.39
CA ARG A 192 -24.63 -11.19 -11.50
C ARG A 192 -24.64 -10.22 -12.69
N GLY A 193 -23.60 -10.22 -13.52
CA GLY A 193 -23.48 -9.33 -14.68
C GLY A 193 -23.08 -7.90 -14.34
N ILE A 194 -22.57 -7.65 -13.14
CA ILE A 194 -22.07 -6.34 -12.72
C ILE A 194 -20.62 -6.19 -13.18
N GLY A 195 -20.30 -5.12 -13.93
CA GLY A 195 -18.93 -4.78 -14.30
C GLY A 195 -18.15 -4.28 -13.08
N VAL A 196 -16.86 -4.63 -13.01
CA VAL A 196 -15.99 -4.17 -11.94
C VAL A 196 -14.72 -3.54 -12.53
N LEU A 197 -14.44 -2.29 -12.17
CA LEU A 197 -13.14 -1.67 -12.37
C LEU A 197 -12.35 -1.79 -11.07
N TYR A 198 -11.31 -2.62 -11.09
CA TYR A 198 -10.52 -2.94 -9.92
C TYR A 198 -9.16 -2.25 -10.00
N ILE A 199 -8.87 -1.34 -9.10
CA ILE A 199 -7.60 -0.64 -9.06
C ILE A 199 -6.79 -1.22 -7.92
N SER A 200 -5.68 -1.83 -8.24
CA SER A 200 -4.72 -2.36 -7.26
C SER A 200 -3.33 -2.39 -7.87
N HIS A 201 -2.34 -2.24 -7.03
CA HIS A 201 -0.94 -2.49 -7.35
C HIS A 201 -0.50 -3.90 -6.88
N ARG A 202 -1.37 -4.65 -6.21
CA ARG A 202 -1.08 -5.99 -5.67
C ARG A 202 -1.36 -7.05 -6.74
N THR A 203 -0.31 -7.68 -7.24
CA THR A 203 -0.40 -8.73 -8.27
C THR A 203 -1.34 -9.86 -7.86
N ALA A 204 -1.30 -10.27 -6.59
CA ALA A 204 -2.18 -11.33 -6.06
C ALA A 204 -3.68 -11.03 -6.21
N ASP A 205 -4.11 -9.77 -6.05
CA ASP A 205 -5.50 -9.35 -6.25
C ASP A 205 -5.89 -9.53 -7.72
N LEU A 206 -4.98 -9.13 -8.60
CA LEU A 206 -5.21 -9.13 -10.05
C LEU A 206 -5.24 -10.55 -10.60
N GLU A 207 -4.33 -11.42 -10.15
CA GLU A 207 -4.33 -12.85 -10.49
C GLU A 207 -5.62 -13.53 -10.06
N ALA A 208 -6.13 -13.21 -8.86
CA ALA A 208 -7.32 -13.80 -8.32
C ALA A 208 -8.61 -13.38 -9.06
N LEU A 209 -8.65 -12.14 -9.60
CA LEU A 209 -9.89 -11.49 -10.01
C LEU A 209 -9.96 -11.07 -11.47
N ALA A 210 -8.87 -10.53 -12.03
CA ALA A 210 -8.91 -9.82 -13.31
C ALA A 210 -9.20 -10.76 -14.49
N ASP A 211 -10.12 -10.37 -15.35
CA ASP A 211 -10.30 -10.95 -16.69
C ASP A 211 -9.35 -10.27 -17.68
N ARG A 212 -9.10 -8.99 -17.46
CA ARG A 212 -8.22 -8.16 -18.28
C ARG A 212 -7.55 -7.10 -17.42
N VAL A 213 -6.30 -6.81 -17.75
CA VAL A 213 -5.49 -5.79 -17.09
C VAL A 213 -5.17 -4.69 -18.09
N GLU A 214 -5.55 -3.46 -17.77
CA GLU A 214 -5.19 -2.25 -18.52
C GLU A 214 -4.06 -1.52 -17.79
N ILE A 215 -3.04 -1.10 -18.52
CA ILE A 215 -1.88 -0.43 -17.93
C ILE A 215 -1.85 1.02 -18.31
N LEU A 216 -1.85 1.89 -17.29
CA LEU A 216 -1.74 3.32 -17.43
C LEU A 216 -0.34 3.78 -17.00
N ARG A 217 0.33 4.56 -17.85
CA ARG A 217 1.64 5.18 -17.58
C ARG A 217 1.70 6.59 -18.16
N GLY A 218 2.05 7.59 -17.31
CA GLY A 218 2.11 9.00 -17.73
C GLY A 218 0.81 9.51 -18.36
N GLY A 219 -0.33 9.05 -17.85
CA GLY A 219 -1.66 9.44 -18.34
C GLY A 219 -2.12 8.72 -19.61
N ARG A 220 -1.37 7.76 -20.15
CA ARG A 220 -1.69 7.02 -21.39
C ARG A 220 -1.84 5.53 -21.12
N ASN A 221 -2.72 4.87 -21.88
CA ASN A 221 -2.72 3.42 -21.93
C ASN A 221 -1.48 2.94 -22.70
N VAL A 222 -0.72 2.02 -22.10
CA VAL A 222 0.53 1.49 -22.66
C VAL A 222 0.50 -0.01 -22.89
N GLY A 223 -0.52 -0.70 -22.39
CA GLY A 223 -0.71 -2.14 -22.59
C GLY A 223 -2.08 -2.62 -22.09
N SER A 224 -2.52 -3.74 -22.67
CA SER A 224 -3.73 -4.47 -22.30
C SER A 224 -3.44 -5.97 -22.34
N PHE A 225 -3.74 -6.68 -21.25
CA PHE A 225 -3.45 -8.11 -21.09
C PHE A 225 -4.73 -8.83 -20.70
N VAL A 226 -5.11 -9.84 -21.50
CA VAL A 226 -6.31 -10.68 -21.27
C VAL A 226 -5.91 -11.97 -20.58
N ARG A 227 -6.78 -12.54 -19.79
CA ARG A 227 -6.56 -13.80 -19.07
C ARG A 227 -6.32 -14.98 -20.03
N PRO A 228 -5.28 -15.83 -19.80
CA PRO A 228 -4.34 -15.79 -18.68
C PRO A 228 -3.35 -14.63 -18.81
N VAL A 229 -3.28 -13.77 -17.77
CA VAL A 229 -2.45 -12.56 -17.77
C VAL A 229 -0.99 -12.93 -17.53
N ASP A 230 -0.10 -12.51 -18.43
CA ASP A 230 1.33 -12.50 -18.14
C ASP A 230 1.66 -11.27 -17.29
N PHE A 231 1.70 -11.46 -15.97
CA PHE A 231 1.96 -10.39 -15.02
C PHE A 231 3.37 -9.85 -15.10
N ASN A 232 4.36 -10.66 -15.50
CA ASN A 232 5.72 -10.16 -15.71
C ASN A 232 5.76 -9.17 -16.87
N ALA A 233 5.16 -9.52 -18.01
CA ALA A 233 5.05 -8.61 -19.14
C ALA A 233 4.19 -7.38 -18.83
N ALA A 234 3.14 -7.52 -18.00
CA ALA A 234 2.32 -6.41 -17.55
C ALA A 234 3.11 -5.43 -16.68
N ILE A 235 3.91 -5.93 -15.75
CA ILE A 235 4.79 -5.14 -14.87
C ILE A 235 5.88 -4.45 -15.71
N GLU A 236 6.56 -5.17 -16.63
CA GLU A 236 7.54 -4.58 -17.55
C GLU A 236 6.93 -3.42 -18.37
N THR A 237 5.72 -3.61 -18.88
CA THR A 237 5.00 -2.59 -19.63
C THR A 237 4.68 -1.37 -18.75
N MET A 238 4.30 -1.59 -17.51
CA MET A 238 4.01 -0.54 -16.53
C MET A 238 5.26 0.28 -16.19
N ILE A 239 6.38 -0.38 -15.92
CA ILE A 239 7.67 0.27 -15.61
C ILE A 239 8.29 0.90 -16.87
N GLY A 240 8.03 0.35 -18.04
CA GLY A 240 8.59 0.80 -19.32
C GLY A 240 10.02 0.34 -19.60
N ARG A 241 10.44 -0.69 -18.89
CA ARG A 241 11.73 -1.37 -19.07
C ARG A 241 11.60 -2.84 -18.68
N SER A 242 12.45 -3.70 -19.24
CA SER A 242 12.48 -5.10 -18.84
C SER A 242 12.89 -5.24 -17.37
N LEU A 243 12.24 -6.11 -16.63
CA LEU A 243 12.63 -6.47 -15.24
C LEU A 243 14.06 -7.02 -15.21
N ASN A 244 14.49 -7.69 -16.28
CA ASN A 244 15.87 -8.17 -16.44
C ASN A 244 16.88 -7.07 -16.75
N ALA A 245 16.47 -5.96 -17.38
CA ALA A 245 17.34 -4.82 -17.69
C ALA A 245 17.53 -3.87 -16.48
N ALA A 246 16.70 -3.97 -15.46
CA ALA A 246 16.76 -3.13 -14.26
C ALA A 246 17.80 -3.58 -13.24
N ARG A 247 18.51 -4.69 -13.48
CA ARG A 247 19.67 -5.03 -12.66
C ARG A 247 20.78 -4.05 -12.99
N PRO A 248 21.17 -3.15 -12.09
CA PRO A 248 22.49 -2.56 -12.20
C PRO A 248 23.44 -3.75 -12.25
N ASP A 249 24.32 -3.78 -13.23
CA ASP A 249 25.44 -4.73 -13.33
C ASP A 249 26.40 -4.45 -12.15
N ARG A 250 25.95 -4.82 -10.97
CA ARG A 250 26.61 -4.58 -9.69
C ARG A 250 26.85 -5.92 -9.03
N ARG A 251 27.77 -6.70 -9.58
CA ARG A 251 28.59 -7.61 -8.77
C ARG A 251 29.46 -6.72 -7.88
N ARG A 252 28.85 -6.12 -6.83
CA ARG A 252 29.62 -5.69 -5.70
C ARG A 252 30.00 -6.97 -4.97
N ASP A 253 31.28 -7.24 -4.89
CA ASP A 253 31.80 -8.29 -4.01
C ASP A 253 31.62 -7.78 -2.56
N PHE A 254 30.58 -8.26 -1.90
CA PHE A 254 30.32 -7.96 -0.52
C PHE A 254 31.13 -8.96 0.32
N GLU A 255 32.14 -8.48 1.02
CA GLU A 255 33.10 -9.37 1.73
C GLU A 255 32.66 -9.71 3.17
N LYS A 256 32.13 -8.74 3.91
CA LYS A 256 31.89 -8.86 5.35
C LYS A 256 30.40 -9.06 5.69
N THR A 257 30.08 -10.15 6.37
CA THR A 257 28.73 -10.41 6.89
C THR A 257 28.47 -9.57 8.14
N VAL A 258 27.39 -8.76 8.11
CA VAL A 258 26.91 -7.97 9.23
C VAL A 258 25.86 -8.71 10.02
N LEU A 259 24.82 -9.22 9.36
CA LEU A 259 23.77 -10.02 9.97
C LEU A 259 23.85 -11.45 9.47
N ARG A 260 23.75 -12.44 10.36
CA ARG A 260 23.65 -13.85 10.03
C ARG A 260 22.59 -14.51 10.91
N LEU A 261 21.62 -15.11 10.29
CA LEU A 261 20.60 -15.96 10.91
C LEU A 261 20.89 -17.39 10.52
N GLU A 262 20.91 -18.30 11.49
CA GLU A 262 21.22 -19.70 11.27
C GLU A 262 20.12 -20.58 11.87
N ASN A 263 19.44 -21.33 10.99
CA ASN A 263 18.35 -22.24 11.35
C ASN A 263 17.30 -21.57 12.26
N THR A 264 16.97 -20.29 11.98
CA THR A 264 16.07 -19.51 12.82
C THR A 264 14.61 -19.87 12.53
N HIS A 265 13.83 -19.96 13.61
CA HIS A 265 12.38 -20.13 13.56
C HIS A 265 11.71 -18.83 13.99
N LEU A 266 10.87 -18.27 13.14
CA LEU A 266 10.14 -17.05 13.46
C LEU A 266 8.95 -17.32 14.39
N LEU A 267 8.36 -18.51 14.28
CA LEU A 267 7.32 -19.07 15.14
C LEU A 267 7.71 -20.52 15.50
N PRO A 268 7.18 -21.08 16.61
CA PRO A 268 7.46 -22.46 16.99
C PRO A 268 7.13 -23.48 15.90
N GLU A 269 6.06 -23.23 15.15
CA GLU A 269 5.57 -24.07 14.06
C GLU A 269 6.14 -23.74 12.68
N SER A 270 6.91 -22.65 12.54
CA SER A 270 7.47 -22.26 11.24
C SER A 270 8.67 -23.14 10.87
N ALA A 271 8.86 -23.36 9.57
CA ALA A 271 10.08 -24.00 9.09
C ALA A 271 11.31 -23.11 9.37
N PRO A 272 12.48 -23.72 9.69
CA PRO A 272 13.70 -22.96 9.89
C PRO A 272 14.19 -22.35 8.58
N PHE A 273 14.86 -21.21 8.71
CA PHE A 273 15.52 -20.55 7.58
C PHE A 273 16.87 -19.96 8.01
N SER A 274 17.71 -19.70 7.04
CA SER A 274 18.99 -19.03 7.23
C SER A 274 19.06 -17.82 6.29
N LEU A 275 19.66 -16.72 6.79
CA LEU A 275 19.82 -15.47 6.05
C LEU A 275 21.17 -14.87 6.40
N SER A 276 21.86 -14.33 5.41
CA SER A 276 23.02 -13.47 5.64
C SER A 276 22.82 -12.15 4.92
N VAL A 277 23.18 -11.04 5.56
CA VAL A 277 23.20 -9.69 4.95
C VAL A 277 24.60 -9.12 5.18
N ARG A 278 25.21 -8.65 4.11
CA ARG A 278 26.60 -8.21 4.10
C ARG A 278 26.72 -6.69 4.18
N GLU A 279 27.88 -6.20 4.49
CA GLU A 279 28.19 -4.79 4.57
C GLU A 279 27.98 -4.12 3.20
N GLY A 280 27.20 -3.02 3.17
CA GLY A 280 26.81 -2.34 1.93
C GLY A 280 25.75 -3.05 1.08
N GLU A 281 25.34 -4.27 1.45
CA GLU A 281 24.29 -5.02 0.75
C GLU A 281 22.90 -4.51 1.13
N VAL A 282 22.04 -4.38 0.14
CA VAL A 282 20.60 -4.13 0.30
C VAL A 282 19.86 -5.41 -0.05
N VAL A 283 19.26 -6.07 0.94
CA VAL A 283 18.43 -7.26 0.76
C VAL A 283 16.98 -6.88 0.93
N ALA A 284 16.13 -7.21 -0.02
CA ALA A 284 14.69 -7.06 0.13
C ALA A 284 14.01 -8.41 0.34
N ILE A 285 13.01 -8.41 1.22
CA ILE A 285 12.12 -9.54 1.48
C ILE A 285 10.74 -9.14 0.98
N THR A 286 10.21 -9.88 0.02
CA THR A 286 8.84 -9.74 -0.48
C THR A 286 8.00 -10.96 -0.10
N GLY A 287 6.72 -10.91 -0.33
CA GLY A 287 5.77 -11.99 -0.03
C GLY A 287 4.40 -11.46 0.36
N VAL A 288 3.43 -12.36 0.44
CA VAL A 288 2.04 -12.02 0.76
C VAL A 288 1.89 -11.33 2.12
N LEU A 289 0.81 -10.61 2.29
CA LEU A 289 0.48 -10.02 3.59
C LEU A 289 0.32 -11.12 4.65
N GLY A 290 0.94 -10.94 5.82
CA GLY A 290 0.92 -11.95 6.89
C GLY A 290 1.98 -13.06 6.75
N ALA A 291 2.82 -13.03 5.70
CA ALA A 291 3.92 -14.00 5.53
C ALA A 291 5.00 -13.94 6.63
N GLY A 292 5.02 -12.87 7.45
CA GLY A 292 5.96 -12.73 8.56
C GLY A 292 7.08 -11.71 8.35
N LYS A 293 7.08 -10.96 7.25
CA LYS A 293 8.12 -9.96 6.92
C LYS A 293 8.34 -8.94 8.04
N SER A 294 7.29 -8.21 8.42
CA SER A 294 7.33 -7.21 9.51
C SER A 294 7.67 -7.84 10.86
N ARG A 295 7.25 -9.11 11.08
CA ARG A 295 7.60 -9.86 12.30
C ARG A 295 9.10 -10.13 12.37
N LEU A 296 9.73 -10.52 11.25
CA LEU A 296 11.17 -10.72 11.20
C LEU A 296 11.92 -9.44 11.56
N LEU A 297 11.56 -8.31 10.93
CA LEU A 297 12.20 -7.03 11.22
C LEU A 297 11.98 -6.60 12.68
N SER A 298 10.75 -6.73 13.18
CA SER A 298 10.41 -6.43 14.57
C SER A 298 11.18 -7.31 15.57
N THR A 299 11.37 -8.59 15.26
CA THR A 299 12.17 -9.51 16.09
C THR A 299 13.64 -9.08 16.13
N LEU A 300 14.21 -8.73 14.99
CA LEU A 300 15.57 -8.19 14.90
C LEU A 300 15.71 -6.84 15.62
N PHE A 301 14.65 -6.06 15.74
CA PHE A 301 14.64 -4.78 16.45
C PHE A 301 14.34 -4.92 17.96
N GLY A 302 14.19 -6.16 18.47
CA GLY A 302 13.95 -6.39 19.89
C GLY A 302 12.50 -6.22 20.36
N LEU A 303 11.53 -6.29 19.42
CA LEU A 303 10.08 -6.28 19.71
C LEU A 303 9.50 -7.71 19.77
N GLY A 304 10.34 -8.73 19.69
CA GLY A 304 10.01 -10.14 19.75
C GLY A 304 11.26 -10.98 19.91
N ALA A 305 11.10 -12.31 19.90
CA ALA A 305 12.20 -13.25 19.95
C ALA A 305 12.02 -14.34 18.89
N PHE A 306 13.10 -14.86 18.36
CA PHE A 306 13.08 -16.09 17.56
C PHE A 306 12.69 -17.28 18.44
N SER A 307 11.91 -18.20 17.90
CA SER A 307 11.50 -19.41 18.60
C SER A 307 12.58 -20.49 18.59
N GLY A 308 13.61 -20.36 17.76
CA GLY A 308 14.73 -21.27 17.66
C GLY A 308 15.80 -20.74 16.70
N GLY A 309 16.96 -21.43 16.67
CA GLY A 309 18.12 -21.00 15.91
C GLY A 309 18.94 -19.93 16.61
N GLN A 310 19.80 -19.24 15.86
CA GLN A 310 20.61 -18.14 16.39
C GLN A 310 20.73 -16.98 15.40
N ALA A 311 20.84 -15.78 15.95
CA ALA A 311 21.18 -14.58 15.20
C ALA A 311 22.56 -14.07 15.63
N LEU A 312 23.36 -13.64 14.68
CA LEU A 312 24.69 -13.07 14.87
C LEU A 312 24.75 -11.70 14.21
N LEU A 313 25.26 -10.70 14.93
CA LEU A 313 25.56 -9.37 14.41
C LEU A 313 27.10 -9.15 14.51
N ASP A 314 27.75 -8.87 13.38
CA ASP A 314 29.20 -8.80 13.27
C ASP A 314 29.91 -10.03 13.92
N GLY A 315 29.33 -11.23 13.73
CA GLY A 315 29.85 -12.49 14.28
C GLY A 315 29.61 -12.73 15.76
N LYS A 316 28.93 -11.83 16.47
CA LYS A 316 28.59 -11.98 17.90
C LYS A 316 27.11 -12.34 18.05
N ALA A 317 26.79 -13.15 19.06
CA ALA A 317 25.41 -13.49 19.39
C ALA A 317 24.56 -12.22 19.56
N TYR A 318 23.39 -12.21 18.90
CA TYR A 318 22.50 -11.06 18.85
C TYR A 318 21.06 -11.47 19.19
N ALA A 319 20.60 -11.03 20.35
CA ALA A 319 19.23 -11.30 20.83
C ALA A 319 18.76 -10.10 21.69
N PRO A 320 18.42 -8.96 21.07
CA PRO A 320 18.03 -7.78 21.82
C PRO A 320 16.68 -8.00 22.49
N GLY A 321 16.59 -7.65 23.77
CA GLY A 321 15.34 -7.70 24.55
C GLY A 321 14.49 -6.43 24.43
N SER A 322 15.00 -5.40 23.70
CA SER A 322 14.31 -4.12 23.50
C SER A 322 14.85 -3.36 22.31
N PRO A 323 14.06 -2.42 21.73
CA PRO A 323 14.54 -1.47 20.72
C PRO A 323 15.76 -0.65 21.16
N ALA A 324 15.83 -0.31 22.44
CA ALA A 324 16.96 0.45 22.97
C ALA A 324 18.28 -0.34 22.89
N GLU A 325 18.24 -1.64 23.17
CA GLU A 325 19.39 -2.55 23.03
C GLU A 325 19.78 -2.76 21.56
N ALA A 326 18.79 -2.89 20.68
CA ALA A 326 19.01 -2.96 19.24
C ALA A 326 19.74 -1.72 18.72
N ILE A 327 19.23 -0.52 19.06
CA ILE A 327 19.85 0.76 18.69
C ILE A 327 21.28 0.87 19.25
N ALA A 328 21.49 0.49 20.50
CA ALA A 328 22.82 0.48 21.12
C ALA A 328 23.81 -0.45 20.40
N SER A 329 23.32 -1.53 19.80
CA SER A 329 24.08 -2.49 18.98
C SER A 329 24.27 -2.02 17.53
N GLY A 330 23.73 -0.86 17.15
CA GLY A 330 23.79 -0.33 15.78
C GLY A 330 22.73 -0.88 14.83
N VAL A 331 21.68 -1.50 15.34
CA VAL A 331 20.50 -1.94 14.54
C VAL A 331 19.40 -0.91 14.71
N VAL A 332 18.91 -0.37 13.59
CA VAL A 332 17.91 0.70 13.56
C VAL A 332 16.76 0.32 12.64
N MET A 333 15.56 0.84 12.90
CA MET A 333 14.36 0.44 12.16
C MET A 333 13.45 1.63 11.83
N ALA A 334 12.98 1.67 10.59
CA ALA A 334 11.81 2.44 10.19
C ALA A 334 10.64 1.46 9.98
N ALA A 335 9.63 1.55 10.84
CA ALA A 335 8.47 0.68 10.81
C ALA A 335 7.42 1.16 9.80
N GLU A 336 6.52 0.27 9.36
CA GLU A 336 5.45 0.52 8.40
C GLU A 336 4.55 1.70 8.84
N ASP A 337 4.02 1.68 10.06
CA ASP A 337 3.21 2.77 10.61
C ASP A 337 4.11 3.83 11.27
N ARG A 338 4.59 4.77 10.45
CA ARG A 338 5.44 5.88 10.92
C ARG A 338 4.73 6.81 11.89
N HIS A 339 3.41 6.99 11.77
CA HIS A 339 2.65 7.89 12.64
C HIS A 339 2.64 7.39 14.09
N ARG A 340 2.48 6.09 14.28
CA ARG A 340 2.46 5.47 15.63
C ARG A 340 3.85 5.18 16.18
N SER A 341 4.81 4.84 15.31
CA SER A 341 6.14 4.37 15.72
C SER A 341 7.19 5.46 15.77
N SER A 342 7.00 6.56 15.02
CA SER A 342 8.09 7.50 14.75
C SER A 342 7.79 8.94 15.09
N PHE A 343 6.52 9.35 15.20
CA PHE A 343 6.14 10.74 15.41
C PHE A 343 5.60 10.99 16.81
N ILE A 344 5.86 12.18 17.32
CA ILE A 344 5.19 12.73 18.51
C ILE A 344 3.81 13.26 18.06
N HIS A 345 2.79 13.09 18.89
CA HIS A 345 1.44 13.56 18.59
C HIS A 345 1.41 15.06 18.23
N ALA A 346 0.54 15.42 17.28
CA ALA A 346 0.45 16.77 16.70
C ALA A 346 0.22 17.90 17.73
N ASP A 347 -0.41 17.59 18.87
CA ASP A 347 -0.70 18.58 19.90
C ASP A 347 0.35 18.62 21.03
N TRP A 348 1.46 17.88 20.87
CA TRP A 348 2.49 17.78 21.92
C TRP A 348 3.74 18.57 21.53
N PRO A 349 4.42 19.17 22.51
CA PRO A 349 5.72 19.79 22.27
C PRO A 349 6.72 18.78 21.70
N GLY A 350 7.49 19.18 20.69
CA GLY A 350 8.50 18.33 20.06
C GLY A 350 8.04 17.62 18.79
N GLU A 351 6.95 18.05 18.15
CA GLU A 351 6.47 17.52 16.87
C GLU A 351 7.28 17.99 15.64
N SER A 352 8.39 18.71 15.83
CA SER A 352 9.21 19.24 14.74
C SER A 352 10.06 18.18 14.04
N ILE A 353 10.53 18.50 12.84
CA ILE A 353 11.50 17.68 12.11
C ILE A 353 12.76 17.46 12.97
N ALA A 354 13.30 18.52 13.59
CA ALA A 354 14.49 18.46 14.44
C ALA A 354 14.29 17.49 15.60
N ALA A 355 13.19 17.62 16.34
CA ALA A 355 12.86 16.73 17.46
C ALA A 355 12.62 15.29 17.00
N THR A 356 11.96 15.09 15.87
CA THR A 356 11.74 13.76 15.28
C THR A 356 13.06 13.06 14.97
N ILE A 357 14.05 13.79 14.47
CA ILE A 357 15.38 13.24 14.17
C ILE A 357 16.17 12.98 15.45
N SER A 358 16.16 13.88 16.41
CA SER A 358 16.96 13.77 17.64
C SER A 358 16.47 12.71 18.62
N LEU A 359 15.16 12.41 18.63
CA LEU A 359 14.50 11.58 19.63
C LEU A 359 15.22 10.27 19.99
N PRO A 360 15.64 9.40 19.06
CA PRO A 360 16.34 8.16 19.42
C PRO A 360 17.80 8.38 19.86
N HIS A 361 18.34 9.57 19.64
CA HIS A 361 19.74 9.90 19.93
C HIS A 361 19.92 10.72 21.20
N LEU A 362 18.83 11.12 21.87
CA LEU A 362 18.87 12.03 23.03
C LEU A 362 19.86 11.59 24.11
N LYS A 363 19.83 10.29 24.48
CA LYS A 363 20.74 9.75 25.50
C LYS A 363 22.22 9.86 25.08
N LYS A 364 22.54 9.71 23.81
CA LYS A 364 23.90 9.80 23.27
C LYS A 364 24.34 11.26 23.10
N TRP A 365 23.43 12.10 22.62
CA TRP A 365 23.73 13.51 22.32
C TRP A 365 23.77 14.36 23.57
N TYR A 366 23.00 14.01 24.60
CA TYR A 366 22.82 14.79 25.83
C TYR A 366 22.97 13.91 27.08
N PRO A 367 24.19 13.37 27.33
CA PRO A 367 24.42 12.48 28.46
C PRO A 367 24.20 13.16 29.82
N SER A 368 24.29 14.49 29.86
CA SER A 368 24.00 15.29 31.06
C SER A 368 22.50 15.53 31.30
N GLY A 369 21.65 15.18 30.36
CA GLY A 369 20.19 15.42 30.40
C GLY A 369 19.77 16.83 30.00
N PHE A 370 20.69 17.74 29.71
CA PHE A 370 20.36 19.10 29.24
C PHE A 370 20.28 19.12 27.72
N LEU A 371 19.08 19.41 27.17
CA LEU A 371 18.84 19.52 25.74
C LEU A 371 19.40 20.85 25.20
N LEU A 372 20.25 20.76 24.19
CA LEU A 372 20.79 21.92 23.47
C LEU A 372 20.10 21.97 22.08
N SER A 373 19.08 22.78 21.96
CA SER A 373 18.24 22.85 20.76
C SER A 373 19.01 23.16 19.46
N ASN A 374 20.17 23.78 19.55
CA ASN A 374 20.99 24.10 18.38
C ASN A 374 21.48 22.84 17.64
N ARG A 375 21.87 21.78 18.37
CA ARG A 375 22.30 20.51 17.75
C ARG A 375 21.17 19.82 17.02
N GLU A 376 19.98 19.81 17.63
CA GLU A 376 18.79 19.20 17.00
C GLU A 376 18.43 19.91 15.70
N LYS A 377 18.44 21.26 15.72
CA LYS A 377 18.16 22.09 14.53
C LYS A 377 19.20 21.89 13.44
N GLU A 378 20.47 21.80 13.82
CA GLU A 378 21.57 21.57 12.88
C GLU A 378 21.44 20.21 12.18
N GLU A 379 21.19 19.14 12.93
CA GLU A 379 21.00 17.81 12.35
C GLU A 379 19.70 17.72 11.53
N GLY A 380 18.62 18.37 11.99
CA GLY A 380 17.40 18.52 11.21
C GLY A 380 17.63 19.24 9.88
N GLN A 381 18.41 20.31 9.89
CA GLN A 381 18.74 21.07 8.68
C GLN A 381 19.65 20.25 7.72
N LYS A 382 20.60 19.49 8.25
CA LYS A 382 21.42 18.56 7.46
C LYS A 382 20.56 17.49 6.77
N ALA A 383 19.60 16.92 7.49
CA ALA A 383 18.69 15.92 6.93
C ALA A 383 17.80 16.53 5.83
N ILE A 384 17.29 17.75 6.02
CA ILE A 384 16.50 18.49 5.01
C ILE A 384 17.29 18.61 3.70
N HIS A 385 18.55 19.03 3.79
CA HIS A 385 19.39 19.19 2.59
C HIS A 385 19.75 17.85 1.96
N ARG A 386 20.21 16.87 2.76
CA ARG A 386 20.69 15.58 2.26
C ARG A 386 19.61 14.77 1.56
N LEU A 387 18.38 14.78 2.10
CA LEU A 387 17.26 14.00 1.59
C LEU A 387 16.30 14.83 0.74
N SER A 388 16.63 16.08 0.43
CA SER A 388 15.76 16.99 -0.34
C SER A 388 14.34 17.05 0.24
N ILE A 389 14.21 17.19 1.58
CA ILE A 389 12.93 17.28 2.26
C ILE A 389 12.31 18.66 1.96
N LYS A 390 11.09 18.68 1.47
CA LYS A 390 10.36 19.92 1.19
C LYS A 390 9.76 20.47 2.49
N ALA A 391 10.56 21.22 3.23
CA ALA A 391 10.20 21.90 4.48
C ALA A 391 10.81 23.30 4.52
N GLN A 392 10.16 24.22 5.25
CA GLN A 392 10.66 25.61 5.40
C GLN A 392 11.87 25.70 6.34
N SER A 393 11.89 24.88 7.39
CA SER A 393 12.96 24.82 8.38
C SER A 393 12.89 23.50 9.16
N ALA A 394 13.93 23.21 9.95
CA ALA A 394 13.93 22.07 10.87
C ALA A 394 12.92 22.19 12.02
N ASP A 395 12.43 23.39 12.32
CA ASP A 395 11.39 23.64 13.31
C ASP A 395 9.97 23.38 12.77
N ALA A 396 9.80 23.12 11.46
CA ALA A 396 8.50 22.82 10.87
C ALA A 396 7.91 21.54 11.47
N SER A 397 6.58 21.55 11.70
CA SER A 397 5.85 20.38 12.19
C SER A 397 5.94 19.23 11.17
N ILE A 398 6.25 18.01 11.66
CA ILE A 398 6.27 16.80 10.84
C ILE A 398 4.89 16.53 10.20
N TRP A 399 3.82 16.95 10.88
CA TRP A 399 2.44 16.75 10.43
C TRP A 399 2.03 17.65 9.26
N SER A 400 2.78 18.73 9.02
CA SER A 400 2.57 19.62 7.88
C SER A 400 3.16 19.06 6.57
N LEU A 401 3.94 17.98 6.64
CA LEU A 401 4.63 17.42 5.49
C LEU A 401 3.78 16.40 4.73
N SER A 402 4.03 16.29 3.41
CA SER A 402 3.50 15.17 2.63
C SER A 402 4.08 13.83 3.10
N GLY A 403 3.36 12.71 2.85
CA GLY A 403 3.78 11.37 3.24
C GLY A 403 5.21 11.02 2.82
N GLY A 404 5.61 11.38 1.58
CA GLY A 404 6.97 11.16 1.10
C GLY A 404 8.02 11.96 1.87
N ASN A 405 7.73 13.21 2.23
CA ASN A 405 8.64 14.02 3.05
C ASN A 405 8.70 13.52 4.50
N GLN A 406 7.58 13.07 5.06
CA GLN A 406 7.56 12.41 6.37
C GLN A 406 8.45 11.17 6.38
N GLN A 407 8.38 10.33 5.34
CA GLN A 407 9.22 9.13 5.21
C GLN A 407 10.71 9.48 5.14
N LYS A 408 11.05 10.52 4.38
CA LYS A 408 12.43 11.02 4.33
C LYS A 408 12.94 11.46 5.71
N VAL A 409 12.11 12.10 6.54
CA VAL A 409 12.48 12.47 7.92
C VAL A 409 12.76 11.23 8.78
N VAL A 410 11.91 10.17 8.66
CA VAL A 410 12.12 8.91 9.40
C VAL A 410 13.42 8.22 8.98
N ILE A 411 13.77 8.24 7.71
CA ILE A 411 15.05 7.71 7.22
C ILE A 411 16.20 8.61 7.69
N GLY A 412 16.06 9.93 7.57
CA GLY A 412 17.03 10.92 8.00
C GLY A 412 17.38 10.83 9.49
N ARG A 413 16.43 10.43 10.32
CA ARG A 413 16.67 10.11 11.75
C ARG A 413 17.78 9.08 11.92
N TRP A 414 17.76 8.03 11.10
CA TRP A 414 18.73 6.94 11.19
C TRP A 414 20.04 7.20 10.44
N GLU A 415 20.10 8.33 9.74
CA GLU A 415 21.33 8.82 9.10
C GLU A 415 22.08 9.84 9.95
N ALA A 416 21.51 10.31 11.06
CA ALA A 416 22.13 11.24 11.96
C ALA A 416 23.30 10.62 12.75
N GLU A 417 23.33 9.28 12.87
CA GLU A 417 24.37 8.52 13.54
C GLU A 417 24.73 7.26 12.74
N PRO A 418 25.99 6.78 12.81
CA PRO A 418 26.37 5.53 12.17
C PRO A 418 25.57 4.34 12.70
N SER A 419 25.11 3.49 11.79
CA SER A 419 24.42 2.23 12.10
C SER A 419 25.02 1.07 11.30
N ARG A 420 24.93 -0.15 11.84
CA ARG A 420 25.43 -1.37 11.21
C ARG A 420 24.38 -2.01 10.30
N LEU A 421 23.11 -2.01 10.77
CA LEU A 421 22.00 -2.62 10.06
C LEU A 421 20.79 -1.67 10.09
N LEU A 422 20.26 -1.34 8.91
CA LEU A 422 19.03 -0.60 8.75
C LEU A 422 17.91 -1.55 8.36
N LEU A 423 16.85 -1.57 9.14
CA LEU A 423 15.62 -2.32 8.90
C LEU A 423 14.54 -1.37 8.40
N LEU A 424 13.95 -1.66 7.23
CA LEU A 424 12.92 -0.84 6.61
C LEU A 424 11.68 -1.68 6.33
N ASP A 425 10.56 -1.34 6.97
CA ASP A 425 9.28 -2.02 6.80
C ASP A 425 8.36 -1.14 5.96
N GLU A 426 7.99 -1.61 4.77
CA GLU A 426 7.18 -0.92 3.75
C GLU A 426 7.64 0.55 3.51
N PRO A 427 8.93 0.80 3.22
CA PRO A 427 9.51 2.16 3.22
C PRO A 427 8.94 3.09 2.14
N PHE A 428 8.25 2.56 1.14
CA PHE A 428 7.73 3.33 0.01
C PHE A 428 6.21 3.51 0.07
N GLN A 429 5.55 3.02 1.13
CA GLN A 429 4.10 3.13 1.28
C GLN A 429 3.65 4.59 1.38
N GLY A 430 2.75 5.00 0.46
CA GLY A 430 2.24 6.37 0.40
C GLY A 430 3.26 7.43 0.00
N VAL A 431 4.30 7.01 -0.73
CA VAL A 431 5.39 7.87 -1.22
C VAL A 431 5.25 8.08 -2.72
N ASP A 432 5.36 9.33 -3.18
CA ASP A 432 5.36 9.65 -4.62
C ASP A 432 6.67 9.21 -5.30
N VAL A 433 6.62 9.10 -6.64
CA VAL A 433 7.74 8.59 -7.45
C VAL A 433 9.03 9.40 -7.23
N GLY A 434 8.94 10.72 -7.08
CA GLY A 434 10.11 11.58 -6.86
C GLY A 434 10.73 11.32 -5.49
N ALA A 435 9.91 11.32 -4.43
CA ALA A 435 10.38 11.04 -3.08
C ALA A 435 10.93 9.61 -2.94
N ARG A 436 10.38 8.64 -3.68
CA ARG A 436 10.88 7.25 -3.74
C ARG A 436 12.32 7.19 -4.26
N GLN A 437 12.62 7.91 -5.36
CA GLN A 437 13.98 7.94 -5.91
C GLN A 437 14.99 8.55 -4.92
N ASP A 438 14.60 9.60 -4.21
CA ASP A 438 15.46 10.21 -3.18
C ASP A 438 15.72 9.23 -2.02
N ILE A 439 14.70 8.46 -1.61
CA ILE A 439 14.82 7.43 -0.57
C ILE A 439 15.75 6.30 -1.03
N ILE A 440 15.59 5.81 -2.26
CA ILE A 440 16.47 4.78 -2.83
C ILE A 440 17.92 5.27 -2.88
N ALA A 441 18.14 6.51 -3.30
CA ALA A 441 19.46 7.11 -3.32
C ALA A 441 20.08 7.18 -1.92
N ALA A 442 19.30 7.57 -0.90
CA ALA A 442 19.73 7.61 0.49
C ALA A 442 20.12 6.23 1.03
N ILE A 443 19.27 5.21 0.81
CA ILE A 443 19.56 3.83 1.22
C ILE A 443 20.87 3.34 0.62
N ARG A 444 21.12 3.62 -0.66
CA ARG A 444 22.29 3.15 -1.40
C ARG A 444 23.56 3.96 -1.19
N HIS A 445 23.46 5.13 -0.55
CA HIS A 445 24.62 5.99 -0.29
C HIS A 445 25.62 5.36 0.69
N HIS A 446 25.17 4.51 1.60
CA HIS A 446 25.97 3.93 2.66
C HIS A 446 26.60 2.59 2.23
N SER A 447 27.92 2.58 2.01
CA SER A 447 28.68 1.37 1.66
C SER A 447 29.04 0.48 2.86
N GLU A 448 28.98 1.02 4.09
CA GLU A 448 29.37 0.31 5.32
C GLU A 448 28.18 -0.19 6.14
N ARG A 449 26.95 0.07 5.68
CA ARG A 449 25.71 -0.30 6.37
C ARG A 449 24.97 -1.35 5.60
N ALA A 450 24.67 -2.48 6.23
CA ALA A 450 23.74 -3.47 5.69
C ALA A 450 22.30 -2.94 5.77
N THR A 451 21.48 -3.26 4.78
CA THR A 451 20.07 -2.86 4.79
C THR A 451 19.17 -4.06 4.49
N LEU A 452 18.15 -4.25 5.31
CA LEU A 452 17.12 -5.27 5.12
C LEU A 452 15.76 -4.58 4.98
N ILE A 453 15.10 -4.81 3.85
CA ILE A 453 13.83 -4.18 3.48
C ILE A 453 12.75 -5.25 3.45
N ALA A 454 11.61 -5.00 4.09
CA ALA A 454 10.37 -5.75 3.89
C ALA A 454 9.44 -4.90 3.03
N THR A 455 8.97 -5.46 1.92
CA THR A 455 7.94 -4.82 1.09
C THR A 455 6.97 -5.85 0.53
N SER A 456 5.71 -5.47 0.39
CA SER A 456 4.69 -6.27 -0.27
C SER A 456 4.68 -6.08 -1.79
N ASP A 457 5.39 -5.07 -2.29
CA ASP A 457 5.52 -4.77 -3.72
C ASP A 457 6.83 -5.35 -4.27
N PRO A 458 6.77 -6.40 -5.12
CA PRO A 458 7.97 -6.96 -5.73
C PRO A 458 8.77 -5.96 -6.58
N GLU A 459 8.10 -4.99 -7.23
CA GLU A 459 8.78 -3.97 -8.05
C GLU A 459 9.68 -3.09 -7.18
N GLU A 460 9.19 -2.68 -6.03
CA GLU A 460 9.98 -1.93 -5.05
C GLU A 460 11.21 -2.71 -4.60
N ALA A 461 11.01 -4.02 -4.32
CA ALA A 461 12.10 -4.89 -3.94
C ALA A 461 13.19 -4.93 -5.02
N TYR A 462 12.83 -5.16 -6.28
CA TYR A 462 13.78 -5.24 -7.39
C TYR A 462 14.43 -3.90 -7.74
N GLU A 463 13.75 -2.79 -7.50
CA GLU A 463 14.29 -1.46 -7.79
C GLU A 463 15.42 -1.08 -6.81
N VAL A 464 15.28 -1.45 -5.53
CA VAL A 464 16.17 -0.98 -4.47
C VAL A 464 17.23 -2.01 -4.08
N ALA A 465 16.95 -3.31 -4.18
CA ALA A 465 17.77 -4.36 -3.58
C ALA A 465 18.84 -4.93 -4.54
N ASP A 466 19.93 -5.39 -3.96
CA ASP A 466 20.96 -6.19 -4.64
C ASP A 466 20.52 -7.67 -4.70
N ARG A 467 19.72 -8.12 -3.72
CA ARG A 467 19.14 -9.46 -3.64
C ARG A 467 17.72 -9.41 -3.09
N VAL A 468 16.84 -10.18 -3.73
CA VAL A 468 15.43 -10.30 -3.31
C VAL A 468 15.16 -11.71 -2.83
N LEU A 469 14.47 -11.82 -1.71
CA LEU A 469 14.02 -13.07 -1.11
C LEU A 469 12.50 -13.08 -1.01
N VAL A 470 11.89 -14.24 -1.05
CA VAL A 470 10.46 -14.39 -0.84
C VAL A 470 10.20 -15.02 0.53
N MET A 471 9.33 -14.42 1.31
CA MET A 471 8.84 -14.99 2.56
C MET A 471 7.46 -15.59 2.34
N ASP A 472 7.29 -16.84 2.73
CA ASP A 472 6.02 -17.55 2.72
C ASP A 472 5.90 -18.40 3.98
N GLY A 473 4.72 -18.43 4.62
CA GLY A 473 4.47 -19.23 5.83
C GLY A 473 5.50 -19.02 6.97
N HIS A 474 6.03 -17.78 7.13
CA HIS A 474 7.06 -17.42 8.12
C HIS A 474 8.45 -18.07 7.87
N THR A 475 8.72 -18.51 6.66
CA THR A 475 10.04 -19.00 6.23
C THR A 475 10.52 -18.23 4.99
N LEU A 476 11.84 -18.22 4.76
CA LEU A 476 12.42 -17.56 3.58
C LEU A 476 12.70 -18.61 2.50
N LEU A 477 12.22 -18.31 1.30
CA LEU A 477 12.56 -19.04 0.07
C LEU A 477 13.59 -18.22 -0.70
N GLU A 478 14.74 -18.81 -0.98
CA GLU A 478 15.74 -18.17 -1.85
C GLU A 478 15.25 -18.25 -3.29
N GLN A 479 15.06 -17.10 -3.95
CA GLN A 479 14.83 -17.11 -5.41
C GLN A 479 16.16 -17.47 -6.07
N THR A 480 16.32 -18.74 -6.44
CA THR A 480 17.43 -19.18 -7.27
C THR A 480 17.36 -18.48 -8.61
N ASN A 481 18.43 -17.75 -8.93
CA ASN A 481 18.66 -17.09 -10.21
C ASN A 481 19.08 -18.12 -11.28
N ASP A 482 18.31 -19.15 -11.53
CA ASP A 482 18.51 -20.03 -12.66
C ASP A 482 17.57 -19.62 -13.81
N ALA A 483 18.15 -18.87 -14.74
CA ALA A 483 17.65 -18.83 -16.11
C ALA A 483 17.88 -20.23 -16.73
N GLY A 484 16.88 -21.07 -16.67
CA GLY A 484 16.90 -22.35 -17.36
C GLY A 484 16.27 -23.49 -16.56
N THR A 485 15.16 -23.92 -17.11
CA THR A 485 14.44 -25.19 -16.93
C THR A 485 13.16 -25.14 -16.08
N SER A 486 12.08 -25.13 -16.85
CA SER A 486 10.77 -25.65 -16.53
C SER A 486 10.83 -27.01 -15.84
N HIS A 487 10.39 -27.12 -14.59
CA HIS A 487 9.84 -28.35 -14.02
C HIS A 487 8.97 -28.02 -12.80
N LEU A 488 7.70 -27.75 -13.06
CA LEU A 488 6.66 -27.91 -12.05
C LEU A 488 5.43 -28.54 -12.75
N HIS A 489 5.49 -29.84 -12.90
CA HIS A 489 4.36 -30.73 -12.93
C HIS A 489 4.84 -32.10 -12.49
N LYS A 490 4.58 -32.47 -11.26
CA LYS A 490 4.36 -33.86 -10.83
C LYS A 490 3.15 -33.85 -9.92
N GLU A 491 2.03 -34.30 -10.47
CA GLU A 491 0.91 -34.79 -9.71
C GLU A 491 1.34 -36.00 -8.85
N PRO A 492 0.82 -36.13 -7.64
CA PRO A 492 0.87 -37.41 -6.93
C PRO A 492 -0.28 -38.31 -7.42
N ALA A 493 0.05 -39.55 -7.67
CA ALA A 493 -0.85 -40.67 -7.92
C ALA A 493 -1.76 -40.97 -6.75
#